data_24ec8cceb9da54f3cdc35b6a37ea60e4
#
_entry.id   24ec8cceb9da54f3cdc35b6a37ea60e4
#
_cell.length_a   1.000
_cell.length_b   1.000
_cell.length_c   1.000
_cell.angle_alpha   90.00
_cell.angle_beta   90.00
_cell.angle_gamma   90.00
#
_symmetry.space_group_name_H-M   'P 1'
#
loop_
_entity.id
_entity.type
_entity.pdbx_description
1 polymer ?
#
loop_
_entity_poly.entity_id
_entity_poly.type
_entity_poly.pdbx_seq_one_letter_code
_entity_poly.pdbx_strand_id
1 'polypeptide(L)'
;MKKLKKIILIAVVLAVVLGMVGVILAGVFLDKIVKAGIEAVAPPITQTSVKVAGVSISALSGSAGISGFVIGNPAGYKSDYAISLGQAAVRVEPKSLLGDKVIVRSVEIRAPEITFEGNPFGENNLQKILDNVNAYTGGPAKVDTNAPAKPAAAKAGKKLQVDDFLISGAKVTARITGLEGEPFSVTIPDIHFSNLGTGPDGITAAELTKKVLRQISEESIKTVGARAKEIMGNTANNLIKGATGNATKAVSENADKLKQGLNGLLGK
;
A
#
# COMPACT_ATOMS: atom_id res chain seq x y z
N MET A 1 -35.86 28.01 -48.76
CA MET A 1 -35.77 28.10 -47.26
C MET A 1 -35.79 26.72 -46.62
N LYS A 2 -36.64 25.75 -46.95
CA LYS A 2 -36.69 24.41 -46.31
C LYS A 2 -35.39 23.58 -46.49
N LYS A 3 -34.75 23.64 -47.68
CA LYS A 3 -33.47 22.90 -47.96
C LYS A 3 -32.29 23.47 -47.14
N LEU A 4 -32.19 24.80 -46.99
CA LEU A 4 -31.15 25.45 -46.23
C LEU A 4 -31.23 25.08 -44.73
N LYS A 5 -32.44 25.06 -44.14
CA LYS A 5 -32.68 24.63 -42.76
C LYS A 5 -32.26 23.17 -42.52
N LYS A 6 -32.49 22.26 -43.48
CA LYS A 6 -32.05 20.86 -43.39
C LYS A 6 -30.52 20.73 -43.44
N ILE A 7 -29.85 21.50 -44.30
CA ILE A 7 -28.38 21.51 -44.39
C ILE A 7 -27.76 22.01 -43.11
N ILE A 8 -28.29 23.11 -42.52
CA ILE A 8 -27.82 23.63 -41.22
C ILE A 8 -28.06 22.61 -40.11
N LEU A 9 -29.22 21.94 -40.07
CA LEU A 9 -29.48 20.92 -39.05
C LEU A 9 -28.52 19.74 -39.17
N ILE A 10 -28.23 19.26 -40.39
CA ILE A 10 -27.26 18.18 -40.62
C ILE A 10 -25.86 18.62 -40.19
N ALA A 11 -25.44 19.84 -40.50
CA ALA A 11 -24.15 20.38 -40.12
C ALA A 11 -24.00 20.49 -38.58
N VAL A 12 -25.05 20.92 -37.87
CA VAL A 12 -25.09 20.97 -36.43
C VAL A 12 -25.01 19.57 -35.80
N VAL A 13 -25.80 18.61 -36.32
CA VAL A 13 -25.74 17.23 -35.83
C VAL A 13 -24.36 16.61 -36.07
N LEU A 14 -23.76 16.85 -37.24
CA LEU A 14 -22.41 16.36 -37.56
C LEU A 14 -21.35 16.97 -36.61
N ALA A 15 -21.45 18.28 -36.34
CA ALA A 15 -20.55 18.97 -35.39
C ALA A 15 -20.68 18.43 -33.95
N VAL A 16 -21.91 18.12 -33.50
CA VAL A 16 -22.17 17.52 -32.19
C VAL A 16 -21.59 16.10 -32.11
N VAL A 17 -21.79 15.28 -33.18
CA VAL A 17 -21.26 13.93 -33.25
C VAL A 17 -19.73 13.96 -33.27
N LEU A 18 -19.09 14.82 -34.05
CA LEU A 18 -17.62 14.98 -34.07
C LEU A 18 -17.10 15.47 -32.73
N GLY A 19 -17.82 16.37 -32.08
CA GLY A 19 -17.50 16.84 -30.72
C GLY A 19 -17.55 15.71 -29.68
N MET A 20 -18.60 14.87 -29.72
CA MET A 20 -18.71 13.69 -28.84
C MET A 20 -17.58 12.68 -29.10
N VAL A 21 -17.28 12.39 -30.36
CA VAL A 21 -16.17 11.50 -30.74
C VAL A 21 -14.83 12.06 -30.23
N GLY A 22 -14.61 13.37 -30.38
CA GLY A 22 -13.42 14.05 -29.89
C GLY A 22 -13.26 13.92 -28.37
N VAL A 23 -14.34 14.09 -27.59
CA VAL A 23 -14.33 13.91 -26.11
C VAL A 23 -14.03 12.46 -25.73
N ILE A 24 -14.62 11.48 -26.42
CA ILE A 24 -14.37 10.05 -26.15
C ILE A 24 -12.91 9.70 -26.46
N LEU A 25 -12.39 10.13 -27.60
CA LEU A 25 -11.00 9.90 -27.98
C LEU A 25 -10.02 10.57 -27.01
N ALA A 26 -10.32 11.80 -26.57
CA ALA A 26 -9.52 12.50 -25.55
C ALA A 26 -9.51 11.74 -24.23
N GLY A 27 -10.65 11.17 -23.78
CA GLY A 27 -10.73 10.34 -22.58
C GLY A 27 -9.81 9.12 -22.67
N VAL A 28 -9.95 8.32 -23.73
CA VAL A 28 -9.11 7.11 -23.93
C VAL A 28 -7.61 7.45 -24.02
N PHE A 29 -7.27 8.63 -24.55
CA PHE A 29 -5.88 9.08 -24.63
C PHE A 29 -5.32 9.50 -23.26
N LEU A 30 -6.13 10.16 -22.43
CA LEU A 30 -5.78 10.55 -21.07
C LEU A 30 -5.54 9.32 -20.18
N ASP A 31 -6.36 8.29 -20.28
CA ASP A 31 -6.20 7.05 -19.52
C ASP A 31 -4.82 6.43 -19.74
N LYS A 32 -4.40 6.33 -21.00
CA LYS A 32 -3.09 5.78 -21.37
C LYS A 32 -1.93 6.64 -20.92
N ILE A 33 -2.05 7.97 -21.05
CA ILE A 33 -1.01 8.91 -20.61
C ILE A 33 -0.81 8.84 -19.10
N VAL A 34 -1.89 8.84 -18.32
CA VAL A 34 -1.82 8.78 -16.87
C VAL A 34 -1.27 7.44 -16.40
N LYS A 35 -1.73 6.32 -16.99
CA LYS A 35 -1.18 5.01 -16.71
C LYS A 35 0.33 4.97 -16.98
N ALA A 36 0.77 5.37 -18.16
CA ALA A 36 2.18 5.40 -18.53
C ALA A 36 2.99 6.32 -17.62
N GLY A 37 2.42 7.46 -17.22
CA GLY A 37 3.03 8.40 -16.28
C GLY A 37 3.26 7.76 -14.90
N ILE A 38 2.29 7.04 -14.35
CA ILE A 38 2.44 6.33 -13.07
C ILE A 38 3.54 5.27 -13.19
N GLU A 39 3.49 4.44 -14.23
CA GLU A 39 4.45 3.34 -14.44
C GLU A 39 5.87 3.83 -14.77
N ALA A 40 6.04 5.06 -15.25
CA ALA A 40 7.35 5.67 -15.50
C ALA A 40 7.93 6.37 -14.27
N VAL A 41 7.08 7.03 -13.47
CA VAL A 41 7.53 7.90 -12.36
C VAL A 41 7.63 7.15 -11.03
N ALA A 42 6.74 6.19 -10.77
CA ALA A 42 6.70 5.53 -9.47
C ALA A 42 7.88 4.56 -9.22
N PRO A 43 8.37 3.77 -10.18
CA PRO A 43 9.49 2.84 -9.94
C PRO A 43 10.79 3.53 -9.49
N PRO A 44 11.25 4.65 -10.06
CA PRO A 44 12.43 5.36 -9.54
C PRO A 44 12.26 5.86 -8.10
N ILE A 45 11.03 6.20 -7.69
CA ILE A 45 10.72 6.71 -6.35
C ILE A 45 10.76 5.58 -5.32
N THR A 46 10.12 4.45 -5.63
CA THR A 46 10.00 3.30 -4.71
C THR A 46 11.18 2.35 -4.78
N GLN A 47 11.96 2.39 -5.86
CA GLN A 47 12.99 1.43 -6.24
C GLN A 47 12.43 -0.01 -6.30
N THR A 48 11.17 -0.13 -6.75
CA THR A 48 10.47 -1.39 -6.97
C THR A 48 9.73 -1.34 -8.30
N SER A 49 9.23 -2.48 -8.77
CA SER A 49 8.30 -2.49 -9.90
C SER A 49 6.96 -1.86 -9.49
N VAL A 50 6.41 -1.00 -10.34
CA VAL A 50 5.04 -0.50 -10.17
C VAL A 50 4.26 -0.77 -11.44
N LYS A 51 3.07 -1.36 -11.28
CA LYS A 51 2.18 -1.73 -12.39
C LYS A 51 0.78 -1.22 -12.13
N VAL A 52 0.08 -0.87 -13.20
CA VAL A 52 -1.33 -0.45 -13.18
C VAL A 52 -2.05 -1.23 -14.27
N ALA A 53 -3.11 -1.97 -13.93
CA ALA A 53 -3.88 -2.69 -14.94
C ALA A 53 -4.67 -1.72 -15.83
N GLY A 54 -5.35 -0.75 -15.23
CA GLY A 54 -6.13 0.24 -15.95
C GLY A 54 -6.30 1.56 -15.21
N VAL A 55 -6.53 2.59 -16.02
CA VAL A 55 -6.95 3.92 -15.56
C VAL A 55 -8.18 4.27 -16.38
N SER A 56 -9.17 4.88 -15.76
CA SER A 56 -10.34 5.43 -16.43
C SER A 56 -10.57 6.86 -15.94
N ILE A 57 -10.69 7.81 -16.86
CA ILE A 57 -10.82 9.24 -16.54
C ILE A 57 -12.03 9.80 -17.24
N SER A 58 -12.89 10.46 -16.47
CA SER A 58 -13.97 11.29 -17.00
C SER A 58 -13.63 12.76 -16.77
N ALA A 59 -13.11 13.41 -17.80
CA ALA A 59 -12.69 14.81 -17.73
C ALA A 59 -13.85 15.78 -17.41
N LEU A 60 -15.08 15.42 -17.83
CA LEU A 60 -16.27 16.23 -17.59
C LEU A 60 -16.72 16.21 -16.14
N SER A 61 -16.71 15.02 -15.51
CA SER A 61 -17.12 14.87 -14.11
C SER A 61 -15.96 15.06 -13.13
N GLY A 62 -14.72 15.10 -13.60
CA GLY A 62 -13.54 15.10 -12.74
C GLY A 62 -13.33 13.81 -11.97
N SER A 63 -13.97 12.70 -12.38
CA SER A 63 -13.78 11.39 -11.74
C SER A 63 -12.71 10.58 -12.45
N ALA A 64 -11.89 9.86 -11.68
CA ALA A 64 -10.93 8.91 -12.19
C ALA A 64 -10.98 7.62 -11.35
N GLY A 65 -10.75 6.49 -12.02
CA GLY A 65 -10.58 5.19 -11.40
C GLY A 65 -9.21 4.63 -11.75
N ILE A 66 -8.56 3.99 -10.78
CA ILE A 66 -7.34 3.22 -10.97
C ILE A 66 -7.66 1.78 -10.60
N SER A 67 -7.30 0.83 -11.46
CA SER A 67 -7.54 -0.59 -11.23
C SER A 67 -6.24 -1.39 -11.30
N GLY A 68 -6.12 -2.41 -10.45
CA GLY A 68 -4.99 -3.33 -10.43
C GLY A 68 -3.64 -2.62 -10.24
N PHE A 69 -3.55 -1.70 -9.28
CA PHE A 69 -2.29 -1.05 -8.94
C PHE A 69 -1.48 -1.95 -8.00
N VAL A 70 -0.24 -2.22 -8.36
CA VAL A 70 0.66 -3.10 -7.63
C VAL A 70 2.03 -2.44 -7.46
N ILE A 71 2.51 -2.39 -6.23
CA ILE A 71 3.90 -2.08 -5.89
C ILE A 71 4.60 -3.39 -5.55
N GLY A 72 5.61 -3.76 -6.32
CA GLY A 72 6.43 -4.95 -6.07
C GLY A 72 7.30 -4.81 -4.82
N ASN A 73 7.90 -5.91 -4.39
CA ASN A 73 8.83 -5.88 -3.27
C ASN A 73 10.22 -5.37 -3.69
N PRO A 74 10.96 -4.75 -2.75
CA PRO A 74 12.38 -4.46 -2.93
C PRO A 74 13.21 -5.75 -3.09
N ALA A 75 14.40 -5.63 -3.65
CA ALA A 75 15.32 -6.74 -3.74
C ALA A 75 15.64 -7.33 -2.35
N GLY A 76 15.70 -8.67 -2.26
CA GLY A 76 15.94 -9.41 -1.02
C GLY A 76 14.68 -9.95 -0.33
N TYR A 77 13.50 -9.50 -0.72
CA TYR A 77 12.22 -10.02 -0.22
C TYR A 77 11.59 -10.98 -1.25
N LYS A 78 10.81 -11.96 -0.77
CA LYS A 78 10.35 -13.11 -1.57
C LYS A 78 8.92 -13.00 -2.05
N SER A 79 8.09 -12.20 -1.37
CA SER A 79 6.68 -12.05 -1.73
C SER A 79 6.55 -11.29 -3.07
N ASP A 80 5.55 -11.62 -3.87
CA ASP A 80 5.36 -11.07 -5.22
C ASP A 80 5.15 -9.56 -5.23
N TYR A 81 4.53 -9.02 -4.19
CA TYR A 81 4.25 -7.60 -4.04
C TYR A 81 4.33 -7.15 -2.57
N ALA A 82 4.56 -5.87 -2.38
CA ALA A 82 4.46 -5.20 -1.09
C ALA A 82 3.05 -4.64 -0.87
N ILE A 83 2.46 -4.01 -1.89
CA ILE A 83 1.12 -3.42 -1.83
C ILE A 83 0.39 -3.73 -3.13
N SER A 84 -0.85 -4.21 -3.01
CA SER A 84 -1.78 -4.41 -4.13
C SER A 84 -3.13 -3.81 -3.78
N LEU A 85 -3.72 -3.10 -4.73
CA LEU A 85 -5.09 -2.62 -4.59
C LEU A 85 -5.88 -2.93 -5.86
N GLY A 86 -7.08 -3.46 -5.67
CA GLY A 86 -7.99 -3.79 -6.78
C GLY A 86 -8.50 -2.53 -7.47
N GLN A 87 -9.00 -1.58 -6.68
CA GLN A 87 -9.56 -0.32 -7.20
C GLN A 87 -9.30 0.84 -6.25
N ALA A 88 -9.05 2.01 -6.85
CA ALA A 88 -9.07 3.30 -6.17
C ALA A 88 -9.95 4.27 -6.96
N ALA A 89 -10.74 5.07 -6.25
CA ALA A 89 -11.56 6.14 -6.81
C ALA A 89 -10.92 7.50 -6.50
N VAL A 90 -10.86 8.36 -7.48
CA VAL A 90 -10.30 9.71 -7.35
C VAL A 90 -11.30 10.71 -7.91
N ARG A 91 -11.51 11.83 -7.21
CA ARG A 91 -12.29 12.97 -7.70
C ARG A 91 -11.41 14.21 -7.73
N VAL A 92 -11.39 14.86 -8.87
CA VAL A 92 -10.57 16.05 -9.12
C VAL A 92 -11.48 17.20 -9.50
N GLU A 93 -11.14 18.41 -9.09
CA GLU A 93 -11.80 19.63 -9.60
C GLU A 93 -11.32 19.88 -11.04
N PRO A 94 -12.18 19.73 -12.08
CA PRO A 94 -11.72 19.78 -13.48
C PRO A 94 -11.03 21.09 -13.85
N LYS A 95 -11.52 22.22 -13.33
CA LYS A 95 -10.94 23.53 -13.62
C LYS A 95 -9.53 23.68 -13.09
N SER A 96 -9.17 22.98 -12.00
CA SER A 96 -7.84 23.03 -11.39
C SER A 96 -6.76 22.37 -12.26
N LEU A 97 -7.16 21.49 -13.19
CA LEU A 97 -6.23 20.84 -14.12
C LEU A 97 -5.52 21.84 -15.05
N LEU A 98 -6.09 23.01 -15.26
CA LEU A 98 -5.52 24.08 -16.09
C LEU A 98 -4.64 25.04 -15.29
N GLY A 99 -4.71 24.98 -13.95
CA GLY A 99 -3.93 25.83 -13.05
C GLY A 99 -2.57 25.23 -12.66
N ASP A 100 -1.88 25.93 -11.77
CA ASP A 100 -0.57 25.50 -11.23
C ASP A 100 -0.71 24.42 -10.16
N LYS A 101 -1.86 24.37 -9.49
CA LYS A 101 -2.20 23.44 -8.44
C LYS A 101 -3.44 22.62 -8.81
N VAL A 102 -3.31 21.30 -8.82
CA VAL A 102 -4.43 20.36 -9.03
C VAL A 102 -5.14 20.11 -7.70
N ILE A 103 -6.45 20.32 -7.68
CA ILE A 103 -7.30 20.09 -6.51
C ILE A 103 -7.95 18.72 -6.64
N VAL A 104 -7.52 17.78 -5.79
CA VAL A 104 -8.11 16.45 -5.62
C VAL A 104 -9.11 16.53 -4.47
N ARG A 105 -10.40 16.39 -4.79
CA ARG A 105 -11.49 16.44 -3.81
C ARG A 105 -11.52 15.24 -2.92
N SER A 106 -11.29 14.04 -3.48
CA SER A 106 -11.21 12.82 -2.71
C SER A 106 -10.35 11.77 -3.39
N VAL A 107 -9.69 10.97 -2.58
CA VAL A 107 -9.08 9.69 -2.93
C VAL A 107 -9.63 8.64 -2.00
N GLU A 108 -10.19 7.57 -2.53
CA GLU A 108 -10.74 6.47 -1.77
C GLU A 108 -10.13 5.15 -2.25
N ILE A 109 -9.48 4.44 -1.32
CA ILE A 109 -8.85 3.13 -1.54
C ILE A 109 -9.53 2.15 -0.58
N ARG A 110 -10.13 1.10 -1.12
CA ARG A 110 -10.85 0.09 -0.33
C ARG A 110 -10.13 -1.24 -0.34
N ALA A 111 -10.00 -1.82 0.83
CA ALA A 111 -9.45 -3.14 1.08
C ALA A 111 -8.14 -3.43 0.31
N PRO A 112 -7.11 -2.55 0.40
CA PRO A 112 -5.83 -2.87 -0.19
C PRO A 112 -5.21 -4.06 0.52
N GLU A 113 -4.49 -4.89 -0.22
CA GLU A 113 -3.70 -5.99 0.29
C GLU A 113 -2.25 -5.57 0.43
N ILE A 114 -1.69 -5.78 1.62
CA ILE A 114 -0.32 -5.42 1.96
C ILE A 114 0.40 -6.69 2.39
N THR A 115 1.59 -6.91 1.86
CA THR A 115 2.47 -7.98 2.33
C THR A 115 3.56 -7.37 3.19
N PHE A 116 3.58 -7.76 4.45
CA PHE A 116 4.68 -7.46 5.37
C PHE A 116 5.65 -8.63 5.39
N GLU A 117 6.91 -8.38 5.06
CA GLU A 117 7.95 -9.39 5.08
C GLU A 117 9.19 -8.86 5.82
N GLY A 118 9.67 -9.62 6.81
CA GLY A 118 10.84 -9.24 7.60
C GLY A 118 10.58 -9.23 9.10
N ASN A 119 11.27 -8.35 9.83
CA ASN A 119 11.17 -8.23 11.27
C ASN A 119 10.36 -6.98 11.65
N PRO A 120 9.25 -7.09 12.40
CA PRO A 120 8.47 -5.93 12.82
C PRO A 120 9.22 -5.01 13.82
N PHE A 121 10.33 -5.51 14.40
CA PHE A 121 11.19 -4.74 15.30
C PHE A 121 12.54 -4.37 14.67
N GLY A 122 12.69 -4.56 13.36
CA GLY A 122 13.92 -4.33 12.62
C GLY A 122 13.65 -4.12 11.13
N GLU A 123 14.48 -4.73 10.28
CA GLU A 123 14.36 -4.57 8.83
C GLU A 123 13.13 -5.29 8.27
N ASN A 124 12.39 -4.61 7.39
CA ASN A 124 11.24 -5.14 6.67
C ASN A 124 11.06 -4.44 5.31
N ASN A 125 10.27 -5.06 4.45
CA ASN A 125 10.04 -4.59 3.08
C ASN A 125 9.37 -3.20 3.02
N LEU A 126 8.40 -2.91 3.89
CA LEU A 126 7.68 -1.63 3.86
C LEU A 126 8.59 -0.48 4.29
N GLN A 127 9.42 -0.70 5.33
CA GLN A 127 10.41 0.28 5.75
C GLN A 127 11.45 0.54 4.65
N LYS A 128 11.88 -0.51 3.94
CA LYS A 128 12.81 -0.36 2.82
C LYS A 128 12.25 0.49 1.68
N ILE A 129 10.96 0.28 1.34
CA ILE A 129 10.29 1.15 0.35
C ILE A 129 10.20 2.59 0.85
N LEU A 130 9.86 2.81 2.11
CA LEU A 130 9.81 4.15 2.70
C LEU A 130 11.17 4.84 2.68
N ASP A 131 12.25 4.12 2.96
CA ASP A 131 13.62 4.64 2.91
C ASP A 131 14.02 5.03 1.48
N ASN A 132 13.63 4.25 0.48
CA ASN A 132 13.84 4.58 -0.93
C ASN A 132 13.11 5.88 -1.32
N VAL A 133 11.85 6.03 -0.89
CA VAL A 133 11.07 7.28 -1.12
C VAL A 133 11.71 8.46 -0.38
N ASN A 134 12.19 8.28 0.84
CA ASN A 134 12.90 9.30 1.60
C ASN A 134 14.18 9.76 0.89
N ALA A 135 14.97 8.82 0.38
CA ALA A 135 16.18 9.11 -0.39
C ALA A 135 15.86 9.89 -1.67
N TYR A 136 14.78 9.55 -2.37
CA TYR A 136 14.34 10.25 -3.56
C TYR A 136 13.86 11.68 -3.26
N THR A 137 13.13 11.89 -2.17
CA THR A 137 12.55 13.21 -1.80
C THR A 137 13.52 14.14 -1.09
N GLY A 138 14.80 13.76 -0.95
CA GLY A 138 15.82 14.63 -0.33
C GLY A 138 15.79 14.64 1.19
N GLY A 139 15.37 13.54 1.83
CA GLY A 139 15.67 13.30 3.25
C GLY A 139 17.19 13.26 3.48
N PRO A 140 17.68 13.36 4.76
CA PRO A 140 19.10 13.33 5.04
C PRO A 140 19.71 12.03 4.48
N ALA A 141 20.39 12.16 3.34
CA ALA A 141 21.05 11.06 2.68
C ALA A 141 22.21 10.61 3.57
N LYS A 142 22.23 9.34 3.96
CA LYS A 142 23.51 8.66 4.15
C LYS A 142 24.15 8.63 2.76
N VAL A 143 25.20 9.41 2.58
CA VAL A 143 25.93 9.51 1.32
C VAL A 143 26.69 8.21 1.12
N ASP A 144 26.11 7.27 0.39
CA ASP A 144 26.85 6.17 -0.22
C ASP A 144 27.51 6.73 -1.50
N THR A 145 28.82 6.92 -1.44
CA THR A 145 29.67 7.51 -2.50
C THR A 145 29.77 6.67 -3.78
N ASN A 146 29.03 5.56 -3.90
CA ASN A 146 29.04 4.66 -5.05
C ASN A 146 27.69 4.50 -5.78
N ALA A 147 26.71 5.37 -5.53
CA ALA A 147 25.44 5.32 -6.26
C ALA A 147 25.59 5.99 -7.64
N PRO A 148 25.05 5.39 -8.73
CA PRO A 148 25.01 6.03 -10.04
C PRO A 148 24.27 7.36 -9.95
N ALA A 149 24.75 8.35 -10.71
CA ALA A 149 24.29 9.72 -10.71
C ALA A 149 22.76 9.83 -10.69
N LYS A 150 22.28 10.59 -9.70
CA LYS A 150 20.88 10.98 -9.50
C LYS A 150 20.27 11.39 -10.86
N PRO A 151 19.19 10.77 -11.34
CA PRO A 151 18.47 11.29 -12.49
C PRO A 151 18.12 12.75 -12.22
N ALA A 152 18.44 13.64 -13.16
CA ALA A 152 18.15 15.07 -13.06
C ALA A 152 16.71 15.23 -12.57
N ALA A 153 16.51 16.03 -11.52
CA ALA A 153 15.23 16.26 -10.88
C ALA A 153 14.16 16.38 -11.96
N ALA A 154 13.24 15.41 -11.99
CA ALA A 154 12.08 15.47 -12.87
C ALA A 154 11.47 16.85 -12.66
N LYS A 155 11.25 17.60 -13.77
CA LYS A 155 10.64 18.94 -13.73
C LYS A 155 9.54 18.91 -12.69
N ALA A 156 9.60 19.81 -11.71
CA ALA A 156 8.69 19.85 -10.58
C ALA A 156 7.26 19.67 -11.09
N GLY A 157 6.66 18.51 -10.80
CA GLY A 157 5.30 18.21 -11.23
C GLY A 157 4.35 19.23 -10.65
N LYS A 158 3.14 19.35 -11.22
CA LYS A 158 2.11 20.25 -10.66
C LYS A 158 1.93 19.96 -9.17
N LYS A 159 1.72 21.04 -8.42
CA LYS A 159 1.39 20.93 -7.00
C LYS A 159 0.00 20.35 -6.83
N LEU A 160 -0.21 19.67 -5.74
CA LEU A 160 -1.48 19.04 -5.39
C LEU A 160 -2.08 19.70 -4.15
N GLN A 161 -3.38 19.72 -4.08
CA GLN A 161 -4.16 19.83 -2.86
C GLN A 161 -5.07 18.61 -2.81
N VAL A 162 -5.10 17.90 -1.68
CA VAL A 162 -5.97 16.75 -1.48
C VAL A 162 -6.87 17.04 -0.29
N ASP A 163 -8.16 17.25 -0.56
CA ASP A 163 -9.11 17.63 0.48
C ASP A 163 -9.43 16.46 1.40
N ASP A 164 -9.60 15.26 0.82
CA ASP A 164 -9.91 14.03 1.52
C ASP A 164 -9.16 12.83 0.94
N PHE A 165 -8.51 12.02 1.79
CA PHE A 165 -7.78 10.83 1.39
C PHE A 165 -8.05 9.71 2.39
N LEU A 166 -8.73 8.66 1.96
CA LEU A 166 -9.15 7.53 2.79
C LEU A 166 -8.61 6.21 2.26
N ILE A 167 -7.97 5.44 3.13
CA ILE A 167 -7.71 4.01 2.95
C ILE A 167 -8.50 3.26 4.00
N SER A 168 -9.39 2.37 3.61
CA SER A 168 -10.23 1.60 4.52
C SER A 168 -10.10 0.10 4.31
N GLY A 169 -10.21 -0.67 5.39
CA GLY A 169 -10.22 -2.12 5.35
C GLY A 169 -8.93 -2.77 4.85
N ALA A 170 -7.78 -2.12 5.04
CA ALA A 170 -6.49 -2.62 4.60
C ALA A 170 -6.11 -3.91 5.33
N LYS A 171 -5.80 -4.98 4.57
CA LYS A 171 -5.37 -6.28 5.08
C LYS A 171 -3.87 -6.46 4.91
N VAL A 172 -3.18 -6.78 6.00
CA VAL A 172 -1.74 -7.06 6.00
C VAL A 172 -1.52 -8.55 6.20
N THR A 173 -0.88 -9.21 5.25
CA THR A 173 -0.39 -10.59 5.39
C THR A 173 1.08 -10.54 5.77
N ALA A 174 1.40 -11.08 6.95
CA ALA A 174 2.74 -11.01 7.54
C ALA A 174 3.51 -12.31 7.41
N ARG A 175 4.74 -12.20 6.89
CA ARG A 175 5.79 -13.24 6.89
C ARG A 175 6.93 -12.74 7.77
N ILE A 176 7.00 -13.21 9.00
CA ILE A 176 7.99 -12.70 9.97
C ILE A 176 9.23 -13.60 9.97
N THR A 177 10.40 -12.97 9.79
CA THR A 177 11.68 -13.67 9.89
C THR A 177 11.91 -14.19 11.31
N GLY A 178 12.20 -15.49 11.44
CA GLY A 178 12.43 -16.12 12.73
C GLY A 178 11.16 -16.56 13.47
N LEU A 179 9.99 -16.36 12.91
CA LEU A 179 8.75 -16.95 13.39
C LEU A 179 8.40 -18.12 12.49
N GLU A 180 8.56 -19.34 12.99
CA GLU A 180 8.17 -20.55 12.25
C GLU A 180 6.65 -20.66 12.20
N GLY A 181 6.09 -21.01 11.04
CA GLY A 181 4.67 -21.21 10.83
C GLY A 181 4.15 -20.54 9.55
N GLU A 182 2.85 -20.70 9.34
CA GLU A 182 2.15 -20.09 8.20
C GLU A 182 2.03 -18.57 8.37
N PRO A 183 2.04 -17.82 7.24
CA PRO A 183 1.76 -16.40 7.27
C PRO A 183 0.41 -16.12 7.93
N PHE A 184 0.34 -15.07 8.74
CA PHE A 184 -0.91 -14.63 9.33
C PHE A 184 -1.36 -13.30 8.76
N SER A 185 -2.66 -13.02 8.85
CA SER A 185 -3.21 -11.76 8.37
C SER A 185 -3.80 -10.96 9.51
N VAL A 186 -3.64 -9.64 9.42
CA VAL A 186 -4.25 -8.65 10.32
C VAL A 186 -4.88 -7.53 9.49
N THR A 187 -5.88 -6.86 10.04
CA THR A 187 -6.44 -5.63 9.47
C THR A 187 -5.86 -4.45 10.23
N ILE A 188 -5.35 -3.46 9.51
CA ILE A 188 -4.91 -2.21 10.13
C ILE A 188 -6.07 -1.20 10.20
N PRO A 189 -6.02 -0.23 11.12
CA PRO A 189 -7.01 0.84 11.18
C PRO A 189 -7.09 1.63 9.87
N ASP A 190 -8.24 2.22 9.62
CA ASP A 190 -8.41 3.12 8.49
C ASP A 190 -7.44 4.30 8.57
N ILE A 191 -6.86 4.66 7.43
CA ILE A 191 -5.92 5.77 7.30
C ILE A 191 -6.65 6.91 6.62
N HIS A 192 -6.80 8.02 7.33
CA HIS A 192 -7.52 9.18 6.85
C HIS A 192 -6.66 10.44 6.95
N PHE A 193 -6.49 11.13 5.84
CA PHE A 193 -5.87 12.44 5.77
C PHE A 193 -6.85 13.45 5.22
N SER A 194 -6.87 14.64 5.81
CA SER A 194 -7.68 15.76 5.35
C SER A 194 -6.80 16.96 5.05
N ASN A 195 -7.21 17.76 4.07
CA ASN A 195 -6.64 19.08 3.79
C ASN A 195 -5.12 19.08 3.52
N LEU A 196 -4.60 18.06 2.81
CA LEU A 196 -3.20 18.02 2.43
C LEU A 196 -2.90 19.05 1.34
N GLY A 197 -1.87 19.86 1.54
CA GLY A 197 -1.43 20.86 0.55
C GLY A 197 -2.42 22.01 0.31
N THR A 198 -3.22 22.38 1.30
CA THR A 198 -4.17 23.52 1.22
C THR A 198 -3.48 24.88 1.16
N GLY A 199 -2.23 24.99 1.66
CA GLY A 199 -1.43 26.21 1.55
C GLY A 199 -1.11 26.60 0.09
N PRO A 200 -0.57 27.81 -0.13
CA PRO A 200 -0.26 28.32 -1.48
C PRO A 200 0.69 27.38 -2.26
N ASP A 201 1.65 26.78 -1.58
CA ASP A 201 2.66 25.91 -2.20
C ASP A 201 2.15 24.51 -2.55
N GLY A 202 0.98 24.10 -2.02
CA GLY A 202 0.47 22.75 -2.23
C GLY A 202 1.37 21.65 -1.66
N ILE A 203 1.18 20.40 -2.11
CA ILE A 203 2.01 19.25 -1.81
C ILE A 203 2.46 18.60 -3.13
N THR A 204 3.66 18.06 -3.20
CA THR A 204 4.10 17.29 -4.36
C THR A 204 3.55 15.86 -4.31
N ALA A 205 3.47 15.19 -5.46
CA ALA A 205 3.10 13.76 -5.51
C ALA A 205 4.04 12.89 -4.67
N ALA A 206 5.34 13.21 -4.65
CA ALA A 206 6.33 12.47 -3.87
C ALA A 206 6.14 12.67 -2.35
N GLU A 207 5.84 13.89 -1.89
CA GLU A 207 5.51 14.17 -0.49
C GLU A 207 4.23 13.49 -0.04
N LEU A 208 3.20 13.47 -0.91
CA LEU A 208 1.97 12.73 -0.66
C LEU A 208 2.25 11.22 -0.52
N THR A 209 2.99 10.66 -1.47
CA THR A 209 3.41 9.24 -1.46
C THR A 209 4.16 8.90 -0.17
N LYS A 210 5.12 9.75 0.22
CA LYS A 210 5.87 9.59 1.47
C LYS A 210 4.96 9.57 2.70
N LYS A 211 4.00 10.49 2.80
CA LYS A 211 3.04 10.54 3.93
C LYS A 211 2.20 9.27 4.01
N VAL A 212 1.64 8.85 2.88
CA VAL A 212 0.77 7.66 2.80
C VAL A 212 1.55 6.38 3.12
N LEU A 213 2.72 6.18 2.50
CA LEU A 213 3.55 4.99 2.76
C LEU A 213 4.06 4.95 4.20
N ARG A 214 4.40 6.10 4.79
CA ARG A 214 4.78 6.16 6.20
C ARG A 214 3.66 5.66 7.09
N GLN A 215 2.44 6.16 6.93
CA GLN A 215 1.32 5.75 7.76
C GLN A 215 0.98 4.27 7.57
N ILE A 216 0.99 3.77 6.32
CA ILE A 216 0.81 2.34 6.04
C ILE A 216 1.87 1.51 6.75
N SER A 217 3.15 1.90 6.66
CA SER A 217 4.27 1.19 7.29
C SER A 217 4.14 1.20 8.81
N GLU A 218 3.88 2.34 9.42
CA GLU A 218 3.74 2.50 10.87
C GLU A 218 2.59 1.65 11.43
N GLU A 219 1.38 1.73 10.83
CA GLU A 219 0.23 0.93 11.29
C GLU A 219 0.44 -0.57 11.03
N SER A 220 1.09 -0.94 9.92
CA SER A 220 1.43 -2.34 9.63
C SER A 220 2.43 -2.89 10.65
N ILE A 221 3.52 -2.18 10.92
CA ILE A 221 4.55 -2.59 11.89
C ILE A 221 3.94 -2.74 13.29
N LYS A 222 3.14 -1.76 13.73
CA LYS A 222 2.47 -1.77 15.03
C LYS A 222 1.53 -2.97 15.18
N THR A 223 0.66 -3.19 14.21
CA THR A 223 -0.37 -4.24 14.28
C THR A 223 0.24 -5.63 14.11
N VAL A 224 1.17 -5.81 13.16
CA VAL A 224 1.92 -7.06 12.95
C VAL A 224 2.78 -7.36 14.17
N GLY A 225 3.48 -6.36 14.72
CA GLY A 225 4.33 -6.52 15.91
C GLY A 225 3.55 -6.93 17.15
N ALA A 226 2.36 -6.36 17.37
CA ALA A 226 1.48 -6.75 18.46
C ALA A 226 1.04 -8.22 18.33
N ARG A 227 0.61 -8.63 17.14
CA ARG A 227 0.20 -10.01 16.86
C ARG A 227 1.36 -11.00 16.97
N ALA A 228 2.54 -10.62 16.50
CA ALA A 228 3.75 -11.44 16.64
C ALA A 228 4.12 -11.71 18.11
N LYS A 229 4.07 -10.67 18.96
CA LYS A 229 4.30 -10.83 20.41
C LYS A 229 3.29 -11.78 21.06
N GLU A 230 2.02 -11.68 20.68
CA GLU A 230 0.96 -12.58 21.18
C GLU A 230 1.25 -14.04 20.80
N ILE A 231 1.59 -14.30 19.53
CA ILE A 231 1.92 -15.64 19.03
C ILE A 231 3.12 -16.20 19.79
N MET A 232 4.22 -15.42 19.90
CA MET A 232 5.43 -15.85 20.62
C MET A 232 5.16 -16.11 22.09
N GLY A 233 4.37 -15.25 22.76
CA GLY A 233 3.98 -15.44 24.16
C GLY A 233 3.16 -16.70 24.39
N ASN A 234 2.21 -16.98 23.51
CA ASN A 234 1.39 -18.20 23.59
C ASN A 234 2.23 -19.46 23.35
N THR A 235 3.17 -19.44 22.40
CA THR A 235 4.10 -20.54 22.12
C THR A 235 5.00 -20.81 23.34
N ALA A 236 5.59 -19.77 23.92
CA ALA A 236 6.42 -19.92 25.14
C ALA A 236 5.61 -20.49 26.32
N ASN A 237 4.40 -20.00 26.56
CA ASN A 237 3.54 -20.52 27.62
C ASN A 237 3.14 -21.99 27.40
N ASN A 238 2.89 -22.40 26.16
CA ASN A 238 2.57 -23.79 25.83
C ASN A 238 3.78 -24.70 26.03
N LEU A 239 4.98 -24.26 25.68
CA LEU A 239 6.23 -25.00 25.91
C LEU A 239 6.48 -25.18 27.43
N ILE A 240 6.29 -24.15 28.23
CA ILE A 240 6.45 -24.19 29.68
C ILE A 240 5.42 -25.17 30.31
N LYS A 241 4.16 -25.08 29.91
CA LYS A 241 3.11 -26.01 30.40
C LYS A 241 3.39 -27.45 30.00
N GLY A 242 3.86 -27.69 28.76
CA GLY A 242 4.26 -29.02 28.30
C GLY A 242 5.46 -29.58 29.07
N ALA A 243 6.47 -28.77 29.35
CA ALA A 243 7.63 -29.17 30.12
C ALA A 243 7.29 -29.48 31.61
N THR A 244 6.49 -28.61 32.26
CA THR A 244 6.03 -28.86 33.62
C THR A 244 5.08 -30.04 33.72
N GLY A 245 4.18 -30.22 32.78
CA GLY A 245 3.26 -31.38 32.72
C GLY A 245 4.02 -32.71 32.58
N ASN A 246 5.03 -32.76 31.73
CA ASN A 246 5.86 -33.95 31.56
C ASN A 246 6.74 -34.21 32.78
N ALA A 247 7.30 -33.18 33.40
CA ALA A 247 8.06 -33.32 34.64
C ALA A 247 7.19 -33.83 35.80
N THR A 248 5.98 -33.27 35.96
CA THR A 248 5.03 -33.69 36.98
C THR A 248 4.60 -35.14 36.79
N LYS A 249 4.34 -35.55 35.53
CA LYS A 249 4.00 -36.94 35.21
C LYS A 249 5.14 -37.91 35.49
N ALA A 250 6.37 -37.56 35.14
CA ALA A 250 7.55 -38.38 35.43
C ALA A 250 7.82 -38.55 36.93
N VAL A 251 7.60 -37.47 37.72
CA VAL A 251 7.71 -37.50 39.18
C VAL A 251 6.62 -38.37 39.81
N SER A 252 5.38 -38.28 39.34
CA SER A 252 4.28 -39.12 39.85
C SER A 252 4.46 -40.60 39.54
N GLU A 253 4.86 -40.94 38.32
CA GLU A 253 5.15 -42.32 37.92
C GLU A 253 6.31 -42.93 38.74
N ASN A 254 7.36 -42.18 39.04
CA ASN A 254 8.47 -42.65 39.85
C ASN A 254 8.08 -42.79 41.33
N ALA A 255 7.22 -41.88 41.86
CA ALA A 255 6.69 -42.02 43.22
C ALA A 255 5.81 -43.25 43.37
N ASP A 256 4.97 -43.55 42.39
CA ASP A 256 4.14 -44.75 42.39
C ASP A 256 4.94 -46.06 42.30
N LYS A 257 6.01 -46.08 41.48
CA LYS A 257 6.96 -47.22 41.42
C LYS A 257 7.71 -47.43 42.75
N LEU A 258 8.09 -46.34 43.41
CA LEU A 258 8.72 -46.41 44.72
C LEU A 258 7.76 -46.93 45.80
N LYS A 259 6.48 -46.51 45.79
CA LYS A 259 5.43 -47.01 46.69
C LYS A 259 5.15 -48.51 46.46
N GLN A 260 5.09 -48.95 45.20
CA GLN A 260 4.90 -50.37 44.87
C GLN A 260 6.10 -51.21 45.35
N GLY A 261 7.33 -50.68 45.15
CA GLY A 261 8.56 -51.37 45.64
C GLY A 261 8.60 -51.48 47.15
N LEU A 262 8.23 -50.44 47.89
CA LEU A 262 8.15 -50.43 49.34
C LEU A 262 7.08 -51.39 49.88
N ASN A 263 5.88 -51.46 49.28
CA ASN A 263 4.82 -52.38 49.67
C ASN A 263 5.22 -53.85 49.37
N GLY A 264 6.00 -54.11 48.35
CA GLY A 264 6.54 -55.45 48.06
C GLY A 264 7.63 -55.88 49.07
N LEU A 265 8.32 -54.95 49.71
CA LEU A 265 9.34 -55.25 50.74
C LEU A 265 8.76 -55.42 52.16
N LEU A 266 7.64 -54.73 52.43
CA LEU A 266 6.97 -54.78 53.75
C LEU A 266 5.90 -55.88 53.89
N GLY A 267 5.55 -56.54 52.78
CA GLY A 267 4.54 -57.58 52.71
C GLY A 267 5.07 -59.04 52.82
N LYS A 268 6.22 -59.23 53.47
CA LYS A 268 6.69 -60.57 53.86
C LYS A 268 6.83 -60.70 55.37
#